data_c5993189e8287fb5cd8f3849012a7be6
#
_entry.id   c5993189e8287fb5cd8f3849012a7be6
#
_cell.length_a   1.000
_cell.length_b   1.000
_cell.length_c   1.000
_cell.angle_alpha   90.00
_cell.angle_beta   90.00
_cell.angle_gamma   90.00
#
_symmetry.space_group_name_H-M   'P 1'
#
loop_
_entity.id
_entity.type
_entity.pdbx_description
1 polymer ?
#
loop_
_entity_poly.entity_id
_entity_poly.type
_entity_poly.pdbx_seq_one_letter_code
_entity_poly.pdbx_strand_id
1 'polypeptide(L)'
;MDINVLDIKGQETGRKVTLSESVFGIEPNDHVIYLDVKQYMADQRQGTHKSKERSEVSGSTRKLGRQKGGGGARRGDINSPVLVGGGRVFGPKPRDYRFKLNKKVKNLARRSALSYKAQEQAILVVEDFNFEAPKTKDFVNIAKNLKVDGKKLLLLLPEANKNVFLSARNLQKVHVMVAKDVNTYKILDADVLIVTENSLKAVEGILNK
;
A
#
# COMPACT_ATOMS: atom_id res chain seq x y z
N MET A 1 -25.25 11.28 0.12
CA MET A 1 -24.92 11.16 1.56
C MET A 1 -24.28 12.46 2.00
N ASP A 2 -24.86 13.15 2.99
CA ASP A 2 -24.36 14.45 3.46
C ASP A 2 -23.49 14.27 4.70
N ILE A 3 -22.34 14.93 4.72
CA ILE A 3 -21.39 14.90 5.84
C ILE A 3 -21.15 16.34 6.30
N ASN A 4 -21.14 16.55 7.62
CA ASN A 4 -20.81 17.85 8.20
C ASN A 4 -19.32 18.14 8.06
N VAL A 5 -18.96 19.37 7.68
CA VAL A 5 -17.58 19.83 7.63
C VAL A 5 -17.14 20.23 9.03
N LEU A 6 -16.00 19.69 9.47
CA LEU A 6 -15.40 19.97 10.77
C LEU A 6 -14.28 21.02 10.66
N ASP A 7 -14.10 21.80 11.69
CA ASP A 7 -12.92 22.64 11.87
C ASP A 7 -11.75 21.82 12.48
N ILE A 8 -10.56 22.36 12.46
CA ILE A 8 -9.34 21.80 13.10
C ILE A 8 -9.54 21.51 14.60
N LYS A 9 -10.48 22.24 15.24
CA LYS A 9 -10.86 22.05 16.64
C LYS A 9 -11.88 20.92 16.85
N GLY A 10 -12.33 20.26 15.77
CA GLY A 10 -13.35 19.20 15.84
C GLY A 10 -14.79 19.70 16.04
N GLN A 11 -15.02 20.99 15.82
CA GLN A 11 -16.36 21.59 15.90
C GLN A 11 -17.01 21.58 14.50
N GLU A 12 -18.33 21.45 14.45
CA GLU A 12 -19.08 21.53 13.19
C GLU A 12 -19.16 22.98 12.73
N THR A 13 -18.77 23.21 11.47
CA THR A 13 -18.78 24.56 10.85
C THR A 13 -20.17 24.99 10.35
N GLY A 14 -21.19 24.09 10.50
CA GLY A 14 -22.54 24.30 9.94
C GLY A 14 -22.62 24.12 8.42
N ARG A 15 -21.49 23.87 7.75
CA ARG A 15 -21.46 23.53 6.32
C ARG A 15 -21.61 22.02 6.14
N LYS A 16 -22.34 21.62 5.11
CA LYS A 16 -22.48 20.21 4.70
C LYS A 16 -21.94 20.03 3.30
N VAL A 17 -21.29 18.92 3.09
CA VAL A 17 -20.82 18.50 1.76
C VAL A 17 -21.49 17.20 1.39
N THR A 18 -22.09 17.17 0.18
CA THR A 18 -22.75 15.98 -0.36
C THR A 18 -21.72 15.12 -1.09
N LEU A 19 -21.54 13.89 -0.66
CA LEU A 19 -20.69 12.92 -1.36
C LEU A 19 -21.39 12.45 -2.65
N SER A 20 -20.64 12.40 -3.74
CA SER A 20 -21.12 11.91 -5.05
C SER A 20 -21.46 10.42 -4.98
N GLU A 21 -22.69 10.06 -5.33
CA GLU A 21 -23.15 8.66 -5.37
C GLU A 21 -22.35 7.81 -6.36
N SER A 22 -21.90 8.41 -7.47
CA SER A 22 -21.08 7.73 -8.48
C SER A 22 -19.70 7.26 -7.96
N VAL A 23 -19.21 7.83 -6.84
CA VAL A 23 -17.90 7.50 -6.24
C VAL A 23 -18.07 6.77 -4.92
N PHE A 24 -18.97 7.22 -4.04
CA PHE A 24 -19.13 6.73 -2.68
C PHE A 24 -20.37 5.85 -2.45
N GLY A 25 -21.28 5.81 -3.42
CA GLY A 25 -22.56 5.08 -3.32
C GLY A 25 -22.63 3.83 -4.18
N ILE A 26 -21.54 3.41 -4.82
CA ILE A 26 -21.54 2.20 -5.66
C ILE A 26 -21.58 0.93 -4.80
N GLU A 27 -22.12 -0.16 -5.36
CA GLU A 27 -22.00 -1.49 -4.78
C GLU A 27 -20.52 -1.94 -4.83
N PRO A 28 -19.88 -2.23 -3.67
CA PRO A 28 -18.47 -2.59 -3.62
C PRO A 28 -18.20 -3.93 -4.31
N ASN A 29 -17.09 -4.01 -5.06
CA ASN A 29 -16.63 -5.23 -5.72
C ASN A 29 -15.33 -5.74 -5.10
N ASP A 30 -15.43 -6.76 -4.24
CA ASP A 30 -14.31 -7.33 -3.49
C ASP A 30 -13.22 -7.94 -4.37
N HIS A 31 -13.62 -8.57 -5.49
CA HIS A 31 -12.65 -9.17 -6.39
C HIS A 31 -11.74 -8.13 -7.06
N VAL A 32 -12.31 -7.01 -7.45
CA VAL A 32 -11.55 -5.90 -8.06
C VAL A 32 -10.63 -5.24 -7.03
N ILE A 33 -11.10 -5.06 -5.81
CA ILE A 33 -10.29 -4.60 -4.67
C ILE A 33 -9.10 -5.54 -4.45
N TYR A 34 -9.35 -6.85 -4.37
CA TYR A 34 -8.30 -7.86 -4.21
C TYR A 34 -7.24 -7.78 -5.31
N LEU A 35 -7.65 -7.65 -6.56
CA LEU A 35 -6.72 -7.56 -7.69
C LEU A 35 -5.82 -6.31 -7.61
N ASP A 36 -6.38 -5.15 -7.26
CA ASP A 36 -5.61 -3.90 -7.16
C ASP A 36 -4.63 -3.92 -5.98
N VAL A 37 -5.05 -4.42 -4.81
CA VAL A 37 -4.18 -4.62 -3.65
C VAL A 37 -3.07 -5.63 -3.97
N LYS A 38 -3.40 -6.75 -4.63
CA LYS A 38 -2.41 -7.75 -5.06
C LYS A 38 -1.38 -7.15 -6.00
N GLN A 39 -1.81 -6.34 -6.97
CA GLN A 39 -0.89 -5.64 -7.86
C GLN A 39 0.01 -4.69 -7.08
N TYR A 40 -0.55 -3.85 -6.21
CA TYR A 40 0.20 -2.89 -5.41
C TYR A 40 1.31 -3.57 -4.58
N MET A 41 0.98 -4.68 -3.92
CA MET A 41 1.95 -5.45 -3.14
C MET A 41 3.00 -6.14 -4.02
N ALA A 42 2.61 -6.64 -5.20
CA ALA A 42 3.51 -7.26 -6.15
C ALA A 42 4.52 -6.25 -6.74
N ASP A 43 4.07 -5.03 -7.02
CA ASP A 43 4.91 -3.95 -7.56
C ASP A 43 6.01 -3.49 -6.58
N GLN A 44 5.85 -3.75 -5.27
CA GLN A 44 6.87 -3.45 -4.26
C GLN A 44 7.98 -4.50 -4.17
N ARG A 45 7.82 -5.67 -4.80
CA ARG A 45 8.79 -6.76 -4.74
C ARG A 45 9.88 -6.57 -5.78
N GLN A 46 11.14 -6.59 -5.37
CA GLN A 46 12.29 -6.57 -6.29
C GLN A 46 12.56 -7.91 -6.98
N GLY A 47 12.28 -9.03 -6.29
CA GLY A 47 12.46 -10.37 -6.84
C GLY A 47 13.90 -10.79 -7.13
N THR A 48 14.89 -10.21 -6.45
CA THR A 48 16.33 -10.43 -6.70
C THR A 48 16.91 -11.66 -6.01
N HIS A 49 16.09 -12.45 -5.30
CA HIS A 49 16.55 -13.65 -4.60
C HIS A 49 16.97 -14.74 -5.60
N LYS A 50 18.10 -15.35 -5.33
CA LYS A 50 18.69 -16.40 -6.16
C LYS A 50 19.39 -17.44 -5.28
N SER A 51 19.23 -18.72 -5.60
CA SER A 51 20.08 -19.78 -5.07
C SER A 51 21.13 -20.19 -6.09
N LYS A 52 22.30 -20.62 -5.60
CA LYS A 52 23.38 -21.07 -6.49
C LYS A 52 23.08 -22.47 -7.05
N GLU A 53 23.17 -22.60 -8.36
CA GLU A 53 23.11 -23.89 -9.06
C GLU A 53 24.49 -24.58 -8.99
N ARG A 54 24.55 -25.87 -9.39
CA ARG A 54 25.80 -26.66 -9.27
C ARG A 54 26.97 -26.04 -10.02
N SER A 55 26.74 -25.34 -11.11
CA SER A 55 27.76 -24.62 -11.90
C SER A 55 28.25 -23.34 -11.25
N GLU A 56 27.53 -22.80 -10.26
CA GLU A 56 27.82 -21.53 -9.59
C GLU A 56 28.43 -21.73 -8.21
N VAL A 57 28.31 -22.95 -7.64
CA VAL A 57 28.92 -23.28 -6.35
C VAL A 57 30.42 -23.49 -6.57
N SER A 58 31.24 -22.89 -5.69
CA SER A 58 32.69 -23.12 -5.68
C SER A 58 32.99 -24.55 -5.26
N GLY A 59 33.81 -25.23 -6.01
CA GLY A 59 34.21 -26.59 -5.73
C GLY A 59 34.83 -27.29 -6.95
N SER A 60 35.52 -28.41 -6.71
CA SER A 60 36.14 -29.19 -7.79
C SER A 60 35.10 -29.93 -8.61
N THR A 61 35.23 -29.88 -9.93
CA THR A 61 34.45 -30.68 -10.88
C THR A 61 34.98 -32.10 -11.06
N ARG A 62 36.10 -32.42 -10.37
CA ARG A 62 36.70 -33.77 -10.41
C ARG A 62 35.76 -34.78 -9.81
N LYS A 63 35.68 -35.99 -10.41
CA LYS A 63 34.94 -37.11 -9.89
C LYS A 63 35.49 -37.54 -8.52
N LEU A 64 34.62 -37.65 -7.52
CA LEU A 64 34.99 -37.92 -6.13
C LEU A 64 35.52 -39.34 -5.87
N GLY A 65 35.17 -40.30 -6.68
CA GLY A 65 35.61 -41.66 -6.49
C GLY A 65 35.67 -42.47 -7.79
N ARG A 66 36.29 -43.65 -7.72
CA ARG A 66 36.35 -44.59 -8.85
C ARG A 66 34.96 -45.08 -9.24
N GLN A 67 34.76 -45.38 -10.53
CA GLN A 67 33.44 -45.79 -11.04
C GLN A 67 32.98 -47.14 -10.47
N LYS A 68 33.92 -48.08 -10.24
CA LYS A 68 33.67 -49.44 -9.71
C LYS A 68 34.76 -49.80 -8.70
N GLY A 69 34.53 -50.84 -7.87
CA GLY A 69 35.49 -51.41 -6.94
C GLY A 69 35.56 -50.75 -5.57
N GLY A 70 34.69 -49.78 -5.25
CA GLY A 70 34.70 -49.06 -3.97
C GLY A 70 33.58 -49.47 -3.01
N GLY A 71 32.68 -50.40 -3.38
CA GLY A 71 31.55 -50.84 -2.55
C GLY A 71 30.49 -49.78 -2.20
N GLY A 72 30.72 -48.49 -2.55
CA GLY A 72 29.83 -47.39 -2.28
C GLY A 72 29.05 -46.88 -3.49
N ALA A 73 28.18 -45.89 -3.27
CA ALA A 73 27.43 -45.23 -4.34
C ALA A 73 28.34 -44.52 -5.34
N ARG A 74 28.02 -44.55 -6.62
CA ARG A 74 28.72 -43.80 -7.65
C ARG A 74 28.47 -42.32 -7.50
N ARG A 75 29.53 -41.54 -7.37
CA ARG A 75 29.46 -40.08 -7.16
C ARG A 75 30.13 -39.34 -8.29
N GLY A 76 29.57 -38.22 -8.72
CA GLY A 76 30.19 -37.26 -9.63
C GLY A 76 31.10 -36.30 -8.89
N ASP A 77 30.90 -35.02 -9.16
CA ASP A 77 31.61 -33.92 -8.50
C ASP A 77 31.02 -33.57 -7.14
N ILE A 78 31.75 -32.76 -6.37
CA ILE A 78 31.34 -32.30 -5.03
C ILE A 78 30.17 -31.31 -5.07
N ASN A 79 29.99 -30.63 -6.19
CA ASN A 79 28.94 -29.61 -6.38
C ASN A 79 27.57 -30.22 -6.70
N SER A 80 27.48 -31.56 -6.78
CA SER A 80 26.22 -32.25 -7.05
C SER A 80 25.15 -31.94 -6.01
N PRO A 81 23.89 -31.66 -6.42
CA PRO A 81 22.79 -31.33 -5.48
C PRO A 81 22.42 -32.46 -4.52
N VAL A 82 22.87 -33.69 -4.81
CA VAL A 82 22.67 -34.89 -3.95
C VAL A 82 23.59 -34.85 -2.72
N LEU A 83 24.66 -34.06 -2.77
CA LEU A 83 25.62 -33.96 -1.70
C LEU A 83 25.34 -32.78 -0.79
N VAL A 84 25.69 -32.93 0.50
CA VAL A 84 25.62 -31.81 1.46
C VAL A 84 26.58 -30.71 0.99
N GLY A 85 26.10 -29.48 0.91
CA GLY A 85 26.87 -28.35 0.37
C GLY A 85 26.88 -28.24 -1.16
N GLY A 86 26.21 -29.13 -1.88
CA GLY A 86 26.04 -29.04 -3.32
C GLY A 86 25.06 -27.93 -3.76
N GLY A 87 24.97 -27.71 -5.07
CA GLY A 87 24.09 -26.69 -5.65
C GLY A 87 22.61 -27.03 -5.51
N ARG A 88 21.76 -26.00 -5.58
CA ARG A 88 20.30 -26.15 -5.54
C ARG A 88 19.75 -26.41 -6.94
N VAL A 89 18.87 -27.43 -7.13
CA VAL A 89 18.32 -27.78 -8.45
C VAL A 89 17.19 -26.83 -8.85
N PHE A 90 16.12 -26.78 -8.04
CA PHE A 90 14.92 -25.97 -8.30
C PHE A 90 14.80 -24.82 -7.31
N GLY A 91 15.92 -24.12 -7.11
CA GLY A 91 15.91 -22.96 -6.23
C GLY A 91 15.32 -21.73 -6.89
N PRO A 92 15.04 -20.69 -6.11
CA PRO A 92 14.52 -19.44 -6.64
C PRO A 92 15.50 -18.80 -7.62
N LYS A 93 14.96 -18.26 -8.71
CA LYS A 93 15.68 -17.44 -9.68
C LYS A 93 15.10 -16.02 -9.66
N PRO A 94 15.91 -14.99 -9.93
CA PRO A 94 15.40 -13.63 -10.04
C PRO A 94 14.27 -13.56 -11.05
N ARG A 95 13.15 -12.95 -10.65
CA ARG A 95 12.00 -12.78 -11.53
C ARG A 95 11.24 -11.52 -11.21
N ASP A 96 10.56 -10.97 -12.20
CA ASP A 96 9.61 -9.89 -12.02
C ASP A 96 8.26 -10.46 -11.54
N TYR A 97 7.71 -9.83 -10.50
CA TYR A 97 6.40 -10.17 -9.93
C TYR A 97 5.30 -9.25 -10.43
N ARG A 98 5.66 -8.18 -11.14
CA ARG A 98 4.73 -7.15 -11.57
C ARG A 98 3.74 -7.68 -12.60
N PHE A 99 2.52 -7.21 -12.52
CA PHE A 99 1.50 -7.43 -13.53
C PHE A 99 0.66 -6.16 -13.71
N LYS A 100 0.10 -5.97 -14.90
CA LYS A 100 -0.63 -4.77 -15.27
C LYS A 100 -2.14 -4.98 -15.08
N LEU A 101 -2.82 -4.00 -14.47
CA LEU A 101 -4.27 -3.89 -14.43
C LEU A 101 -4.73 -2.70 -15.29
N ASN A 102 -5.89 -2.84 -15.89
CA ASN A 102 -6.52 -1.78 -16.67
C ASN A 102 -6.90 -0.59 -15.79
N LYS A 103 -6.79 0.64 -16.30
CA LYS A 103 -7.13 1.86 -15.56
C LYS A 103 -8.58 1.87 -15.04
N LYS A 104 -9.55 1.39 -15.84
CA LYS A 104 -10.96 1.29 -15.44
C LYS A 104 -11.15 0.36 -14.23
N VAL A 105 -10.43 -0.77 -14.18
CA VAL A 105 -10.45 -1.72 -13.06
C VAL A 105 -9.90 -1.06 -11.79
N LYS A 106 -8.78 -0.36 -11.88
CA LYS A 106 -8.21 0.39 -10.74
C LYS A 106 -9.15 1.48 -10.22
N ASN A 107 -9.81 2.22 -11.11
CA ASN A 107 -10.78 3.23 -10.70
C ASN A 107 -11.99 2.60 -10.01
N LEU A 108 -12.48 1.45 -10.51
CA LEU A 108 -13.56 0.72 -9.86
C LEU A 108 -13.15 0.21 -8.46
N ALA A 109 -11.92 -0.30 -8.31
CA ALA A 109 -11.38 -0.72 -7.01
C ALA A 109 -11.35 0.44 -6.00
N ARG A 110 -10.87 1.63 -6.43
CA ARG A 110 -10.83 2.82 -5.56
C ARG A 110 -12.22 3.27 -5.14
N ARG A 111 -13.18 3.32 -6.09
CA ARG A 111 -14.57 3.64 -5.78
C ARG A 111 -15.18 2.64 -4.80
N SER A 112 -14.97 1.33 -5.03
CA SER A 112 -15.44 0.27 -4.11
C SER A 112 -14.87 0.43 -2.70
N ALA A 113 -13.58 0.75 -2.58
CA ALA A 113 -12.94 0.99 -1.28
C ALA A 113 -13.48 2.25 -0.58
N LEU A 114 -13.74 3.32 -1.33
CA LEU A 114 -14.35 4.55 -0.80
C LEU A 114 -15.80 4.33 -0.37
N SER A 115 -16.57 3.52 -1.12
CA SER A 115 -17.95 3.14 -0.75
C SER A 115 -17.97 2.36 0.56
N TYR A 116 -17.04 1.42 0.80
CA TYR A 116 -16.91 0.76 2.11
C TYR A 116 -16.67 1.77 3.22
N LYS A 117 -15.73 2.72 3.04
CA LYS A 117 -15.46 3.74 4.06
C LYS A 117 -16.65 4.67 4.31
N ALA A 118 -17.46 4.94 3.29
CA ALA A 118 -18.70 5.71 3.44
C ALA A 118 -19.78 4.91 4.22
N GLN A 119 -19.94 3.62 3.93
CA GLN A 119 -20.87 2.74 4.65
C GLN A 119 -20.49 2.56 6.13
N GLU A 120 -19.18 2.46 6.41
CA GLU A 120 -18.62 2.37 7.77
C GLU A 120 -18.67 3.71 8.54
N GLN A 121 -19.10 4.81 7.90
CA GLN A 121 -19.03 6.17 8.44
C GLN A 121 -17.63 6.56 8.91
N ALA A 122 -16.62 6.05 8.23
CA ALA A 122 -15.21 6.25 8.54
C ALA A 122 -14.56 7.41 7.77
N ILE A 123 -15.38 8.29 7.16
CA ILE A 123 -14.92 9.47 6.43
C ILE A 123 -15.23 10.71 7.26
N LEU A 124 -14.21 11.53 7.50
CA LEU A 124 -14.34 12.85 8.12
C LEU A 124 -13.93 13.93 7.12
N VAL A 125 -14.77 14.93 6.94
CA VAL A 125 -14.47 16.08 6.09
C VAL A 125 -14.04 17.24 6.98
N VAL A 126 -12.87 17.82 6.67
CA VAL A 126 -12.27 18.92 7.45
C VAL A 126 -12.02 20.11 6.52
N GLU A 127 -12.10 21.33 7.05
CA GLU A 127 -11.69 22.53 6.32
C GLU A 127 -10.23 22.41 5.84
N ASP A 128 -9.91 23.09 4.74
CA ASP A 128 -8.52 23.17 4.29
C ASP A 128 -7.68 23.94 5.32
N PHE A 129 -6.55 23.37 5.71
CA PHE A 129 -5.65 23.96 6.68
C PHE A 129 -4.20 23.94 6.21
N ASN A 130 -3.42 24.84 6.75
CA ASN A 130 -1.98 24.92 6.51
C ASN A 130 -1.26 25.18 7.83
N PHE A 131 -0.03 24.66 7.94
CA PHE A 131 0.88 24.97 9.04
C PHE A 131 1.94 25.96 8.59
N GLU A 132 2.17 27.01 9.38
CA GLU A 132 3.27 27.97 9.15
C GLU A 132 4.64 27.28 9.32
N ALA A 133 4.76 26.43 10.32
CA ALA A 133 5.96 25.65 10.60
C ALA A 133 5.62 24.15 10.83
N PRO A 134 6.51 23.22 10.43
CA PRO A 134 6.28 21.80 10.64
C PRO A 134 6.43 21.43 12.13
N LYS A 135 5.32 21.12 12.80
CA LYS A 135 5.27 20.69 14.21
C LYS A 135 4.39 19.46 14.38
N THR A 136 4.95 18.39 14.93
CA THR A 136 4.19 17.15 15.19
C THR A 136 3.12 17.32 16.26
N LYS A 137 3.37 18.20 17.25
CA LYS A 137 2.40 18.48 18.32
C LYS A 137 1.08 19.05 17.79
N ASP A 138 1.15 19.91 16.80
CA ASP A 138 -0.04 20.55 16.21
C ASP A 138 -0.89 19.51 15.50
N PHE A 139 -0.27 18.56 14.76
CA PHE A 139 -0.98 17.45 14.13
C PHE A 139 -1.62 16.51 15.15
N VAL A 140 -0.90 16.18 16.24
CA VAL A 140 -1.45 15.35 17.34
C VAL A 140 -2.65 16.01 18.00
N ASN A 141 -2.60 17.35 18.19
CA ASN A 141 -3.74 18.09 18.73
C ASN A 141 -4.97 18.00 17.80
N ILE A 142 -4.77 18.12 16.49
CA ILE A 142 -5.87 17.94 15.51
C ILE A 142 -6.45 16.52 15.62
N ALA A 143 -5.61 15.47 15.67
CA ALA A 143 -6.09 14.10 15.79
C ALA A 143 -6.89 13.84 17.08
N LYS A 144 -6.49 14.48 18.18
CA LYS A 144 -7.24 14.44 19.46
C LYS A 144 -8.56 15.17 19.37
N ASN A 145 -8.57 16.37 18.80
CA ASN A 145 -9.76 17.18 18.61
C ASN A 145 -10.82 16.46 17.76
N LEU A 146 -10.37 15.77 16.70
CA LEU A 146 -11.24 14.95 15.84
C LEU A 146 -11.60 13.60 16.47
N LYS A 147 -11.13 13.27 17.68
CA LYS A 147 -11.37 12.00 18.39
C LYS A 147 -10.93 10.76 17.61
N VAL A 148 -9.85 10.88 16.84
CA VAL A 148 -9.29 9.80 16.00
C VAL A 148 -7.88 9.38 16.47
N ASP A 149 -7.46 9.83 17.65
CA ASP A 149 -6.16 9.47 18.22
C ASP A 149 -6.06 7.94 18.42
N GLY A 150 -4.90 7.38 18.11
CA GLY A 150 -4.65 5.94 18.19
C GLY A 150 -5.15 5.08 17.02
N LYS A 151 -6.00 5.59 16.13
CA LYS A 151 -6.45 4.92 14.90
C LYS A 151 -5.46 5.12 13.75
N LYS A 152 -5.52 4.26 12.76
CA LYS A 152 -4.80 4.48 11.49
C LYS A 152 -5.52 5.55 10.67
N LEU A 153 -4.82 6.65 10.41
CA LEU A 153 -5.37 7.81 9.70
C LEU A 153 -4.78 7.94 8.30
N LEU A 154 -5.64 8.21 7.33
CA LEU A 154 -5.22 8.67 6.01
C LEU A 154 -5.76 10.08 5.78
N LEU A 155 -4.86 11.06 5.74
CA LEU A 155 -5.19 12.45 5.41
C LEU A 155 -5.01 12.67 3.91
N LEU A 156 -6.05 13.13 3.24
CA LEU A 156 -6.03 13.52 1.84
C LEU A 156 -5.98 15.05 1.71
N LEU A 157 -4.96 15.52 0.99
CA LEU A 157 -4.77 16.93 0.67
C LEU A 157 -5.02 17.17 -0.82
N PRO A 158 -5.49 18.36 -1.23
CA PRO A 158 -5.69 18.69 -2.65
C PRO A 158 -4.35 18.75 -3.39
N GLU A 159 -3.33 19.33 -2.75
CA GLU A 159 -1.98 19.52 -3.26
C GLU A 159 -0.93 19.14 -2.23
N ALA A 160 0.32 18.98 -2.68
CA ALA A 160 1.43 18.62 -1.81
C ALA A 160 1.75 19.76 -0.84
N ASN A 161 1.52 19.53 0.46
CA ASN A 161 1.87 20.46 1.53
C ASN A 161 3.03 19.91 2.36
N LYS A 162 4.22 20.53 2.19
CA LYS A 162 5.45 20.11 2.86
C LYS A 162 5.34 20.18 4.39
N ASN A 163 4.75 21.24 4.92
CA ASN A 163 4.67 21.46 6.36
C ASN A 163 3.73 20.43 7.03
N VAL A 164 2.58 20.15 6.42
CA VAL A 164 1.64 19.15 6.92
C VAL A 164 2.26 17.74 6.84
N PHE A 165 2.91 17.41 5.72
CA PHE A 165 3.59 16.12 5.55
C PHE A 165 4.70 15.91 6.60
N LEU A 166 5.58 16.90 6.82
CA LEU A 166 6.65 16.81 7.82
C LEU A 166 6.11 16.72 9.26
N SER A 167 4.98 17.36 9.55
CA SER A 167 4.32 17.29 10.86
C SER A 167 3.73 15.91 11.15
N ALA A 168 3.23 15.22 10.13
CA ALA A 168 2.54 13.95 10.27
C ALA A 168 3.46 12.71 10.13
N ARG A 169 4.52 12.77 9.30
CA ARG A 169 5.31 11.59 8.89
C ARG A 169 5.97 10.82 10.03
N ASN A 170 6.26 11.47 11.18
CA ASN A 170 6.85 10.81 12.34
C ASN A 170 5.84 9.95 13.12
N LEU A 171 4.55 10.12 12.88
CA LEU A 171 3.50 9.38 13.54
C LEU A 171 3.26 8.06 12.81
N GLN A 172 3.44 6.92 13.52
CA GLN A 172 3.44 5.58 12.90
C GLN A 172 2.11 5.20 12.22
N LYS A 173 0.98 5.71 12.74
CA LYS A 173 -0.36 5.37 12.26
C LYS A 173 -0.98 6.43 11.35
N VAL A 174 -0.20 7.42 10.92
CA VAL A 174 -0.69 8.53 10.11
C VAL A 174 -0.04 8.52 8.74
N HIS A 175 -0.86 8.53 7.71
CA HIS A 175 -0.42 8.69 6.33
C HIS A 175 -1.02 9.96 5.75
N VAL A 176 -0.21 10.74 5.04
CA VAL A 176 -0.65 11.93 4.31
C VAL A 176 -0.41 11.68 2.83
N MET A 177 -1.43 11.90 2.03
CA MET A 177 -1.36 11.71 0.57
C MET A 177 -2.06 12.86 -0.15
N VAL A 178 -1.63 13.11 -1.38
CA VAL A 178 -2.35 14.00 -2.29
C VAL A 178 -3.52 13.24 -2.92
N ALA A 179 -4.63 13.91 -3.13
CA ALA A 179 -5.84 13.33 -3.72
C ALA A 179 -5.59 12.60 -5.06
N LYS A 180 -4.59 13.05 -5.84
CA LYS A 180 -4.19 12.42 -7.11
C LYS A 180 -3.54 11.04 -6.93
N ASP A 181 -2.84 10.82 -5.82
CA ASP A 181 -2.03 9.63 -5.56
C ASP A 181 -2.77 8.57 -4.73
N VAL A 182 -4.03 8.84 -4.43
CA VAL A 182 -4.88 7.93 -3.63
C VAL A 182 -4.93 6.55 -4.27
N ASN A 183 -4.67 5.51 -3.47
CA ASN A 183 -4.72 4.12 -3.91
C ASN A 183 -5.58 3.26 -2.98
N THR A 184 -6.11 2.17 -3.53
CA THR A 184 -7.01 1.24 -2.82
C THR A 184 -6.39 0.67 -1.55
N TYR A 185 -5.09 0.33 -1.58
CA TYR A 185 -4.40 -0.23 -0.42
C TYR A 185 -4.39 0.73 0.78
N LYS A 186 -4.06 2.00 0.56
CA LYS A 186 -4.01 3.01 1.64
C LYS A 186 -5.40 3.39 2.17
N ILE A 187 -6.43 3.39 1.30
CA ILE A 187 -7.81 3.60 1.74
C ILE A 187 -8.25 2.49 2.69
N LEU A 188 -7.94 1.23 2.37
CA LEU A 188 -8.33 0.07 3.19
C LEU A 188 -7.47 -0.08 4.45
N ASP A 189 -6.17 0.27 4.39
CA ASP A 189 -5.27 0.21 5.57
C ASP A 189 -5.65 1.22 6.65
N ALA A 190 -6.25 2.34 6.27
CA ALA A 190 -6.70 3.36 7.21
C ALA A 190 -8.00 2.98 7.90
N ASP A 191 -8.09 3.18 9.21
CA ASP A 191 -9.34 3.06 9.98
C ASP A 191 -10.25 4.26 9.69
N VAL A 192 -9.67 5.46 9.60
CA VAL A 192 -10.39 6.71 9.33
C VAL A 192 -9.73 7.47 8.18
N LEU A 193 -10.56 7.92 7.26
CA LEU A 193 -10.19 8.77 6.13
C LEU A 193 -10.54 10.21 6.44
N ILE A 194 -9.53 11.07 6.57
CA ILE A 194 -9.70 12.51 6.75
C ILE A 194 -9.50 13.17 5.38
N VAL A 195 -10.52 13.86 4.90
CA VAL A 195 -10.53 14.48 3.57
C VAL A 195 -10.71 15.97 3.74
N THR A 196 -9.83 16.79 3.17
CA THR A 196 -10.08 18.22 3.14
C THR A 196 -11.12 18.57 2.07
N GLU A 197 -11.84 19.66 2.25
CA GLU A 197 -12.97 20.04 1.39
C GLU A 197 -12.58 20.12 -0.10
N ASN A 198 -11.43 20.73 -0.41
CA ASN A 198 -10.94 20.80 -1.78
C ASN A 198 -10.37 19.47 -2.31
N SER A 199 -9.83 18.62 -1.43
CA SER A 199 -9.37 17.29 -1.86
C SER A 199 -10.51 16.36 -2.24
N LEU A 200 -11.69 16.50 -1.63
CA LEU A 200 -12.88 15.75 -2.01
C LEU A 200 -13.26 16.01 -3.47
N LYS A 201 -13.34 17.30 -3.86
CA LYS A 201 -13.62 17.69 -5.27
C LYS A 201 -12.57 17.12 -6.23
N ALA A 202 -11.29 17.10 -5.80
CA ALA A 202 -10.20 16.53 -6.62
C ALA A 202 -10.35 15.01 -6.81
N VAL A 203 -10.68 14.26 -5.75
CA VAL A 203 -10.93 12.81 -5.81
C VAL A 203 -12.11 12.49 -6.73
N GLU A 204 -13.23 13.18 -6.56
CA GLU A 204 -14.42 13.02 -7.41
C GLU A 204 -14.12 13.33 -8.89
N GLY A 205 -13.38 14.41 -9.16
CA GLY A 205 -12.98 14.79 -10.52
C GLY A 205 -12.07 13.76 -11.21
N ILE A 206 -11.29 12.99 -10.46
CA ILE A 206 -10.43 11.93 -10.98
C ILE A 206 -11.21 10.64 -11.22
N LEU A 207 -12.10 10.27 -10.32
CA LEU A 207 -12.80 9.00 -10.35
C LEU A 207 -14.06 9.01 -11.21
N ASN A 208 -14.66 10.17 -11.50
CA ASN A 208 -15.82 10.32 -12.40
C ASN A 208 -15.46 10.33 -13.91
N LYS A 209 -14.17 10.25 -14.24
CA LYS A 209 -13.67 10.18 -15.64
C LYS A 209 -13.81 8.76 -16.21
#